data_ac4db3495bf3f1a5147d5a4814f5497e
#
_entry.id   ac4db3495bf3f1a5147d5a4814f5497e
#
_cell.length_a   1.000
_cell.length_b   1.000
_cell.length_c   1.000
_cell.angle_alpha   90.00
_cell.angle_beta   90.00
_cell.angle_gamma   90.00
#
_symmetry.space_group_name_H-M   'P 1'
#
loop_
_entity.id
_entity.type
_entity.pdbx_description
1 polymer ?
#
loop_
_entity_poly.entity_id
_entity_poly.type
_entity_poly.pdbx_seq_one_letter_code
_entity_poly.pdbx_strand_id
1 'polypeptide(L)'
;SKVFSSYKSQSIEHATIYMEAVSSRGKWSHKEPFSVNSKDIEGPIAILTRATVRWTKLINFWKQSPSISERIGNNTDVLFKVGLGEVPLRQQLTFSIWPNLGSMKKFAHVSGPHREAIDKVRSGNWFKEELYARFRVKKIEGYWPALGKLNNQEKYR
;
A
#
# COMPACT_ATOMS: atom_id res chain seq x y z
N SER A 1 -2.75 3.99 22.25
CA SER A 1 -1.52 4.65 22.70
C SER A 1 -1.76 6.16 22.81
N LYS A 2 -1.01 6.87 23.67
CA LYS A 2 -1.12 8.34 23.82
C LYS A 2 -0.94 9.09 22.50
N VAL A 3 -0.06 8.62 21.65
CA VAL A 3 0.19 9.21 20.31
C VAL A 3 -1.07 9.11 19.44
N PHE A 4 -1.71 7.95 19.38
CA PHE A 4 -2.93 7.75 18.60
C PHE A 4 -4.07 8.65 19.09
N SER A 5 -4.24 8.75 20.41
CA SER A 5 -5.25 9.61 21.02
C SER A 5 -5.02 11.09 20.69
N SER A 6 -3.76 11.56 20.71
CA SER A 6 -3.40 12.92 20.35
C SER A 6 -3.71 13.25 18.88
N TYR A 7 -3.36 12.37 17.94
CA TYR A 7 -3.72 12.57 16.53
C TYR A 7 -5.22 12.64 16.31
N LYS A 8 -5.97 11.73 16.95
CA LYS A 8 -7.43 11.68 16.85
C LYS A 8 -8.10 12.95 17.36
N SER A 9 -7.61 13.54 18.46
CA SER A 9 -8.17 14.77 19.04
C SER A 9 -7.87 16.04 18.22
N GLN A 10 -6.84 16.02 17.38
CA GLN A 10 -6.44 17.14 16.53
C GLN A 10 -6.96 17.04 15.10
N SER A 11 -7.51 15.90 14.69
CA SER A 11 -8.02 15.69 13.34
C SER A 11 -9.50 16.02 13.25
N ILE A 12 -9.88 16.73 12.19
CA ILE A 12 -11.30 17.00 11.83
C ILE A 12 -11.94 15.73 11.30
N GLU A 13 -11.19 14.95 10.54
CA GLU A 13 -11.61 13.70 9.92
C GLU A 13 -10.59 12.61 10.19
N HIS A 14 -11.02 11.44 10.55
CA HIS A 14 -10.13 10.31 10.76
C HIS A 14 -10.84 8.99 10.53
N ALA A 15 -10.09 8.01 10.07
CA ALA A 15 -10.51 6.62 10.00
C ALA A 15 -9.40 5.70 10.50
N THR A 16 -9.79 4.61 11.14
CA THR A 16 -8.90 3.53 11.57
C THR A 16 -9.25 2.27 10.82
N ILE A 17 -8.28 1.68 10.13
CA ILE A 17 -8.44 0.44 9.39
C ILE A 17 -7.73 -0.68 10.14
N TYR A 18 -8.51 -1.65 10.64
CA TYR A 18 -7.99 -2.85 11.29
C TYR A 18 -7.73 -3.93 10.27
N MET A 19 -6.52 -4.44 10.26
CA MET A 19 -6.06 -5.38 9.25
C MET A 19 -5.31 -6.54 9.87
N GLU A 20 -5.37 -7.69 9.21
CA GLU A 20 -4.63 -8.90 9.56
C GLU A 20 -3.67 -9.26 8.44
N ALA A 21 -2.40 -9.48 8.76
CA ALA A 21 -1.39 -9.82 7.77
C ALA A 21 -1.61 -11.25 7.24
N VAL A 22 -1.75 -11.38 5.92
CA VAL A 22 -1.92 -12.66 5.22
C VAL A 22 -0.67 -13.04 4.42
N SER A 23 0.18 -12.09 4.12
CA SER A 23 1.54 -12.33 3.61
C SER A 23 2.44 -11.13 3.87
N SER A 24 3.71 -11.39 4.15
CA SER A 24 4.74 -10.38 4.26
C SER A 24 6.04 -10.89 3.67
N ARG A 25 6.74 -10.06 2.91
CA ARG A 25 8.04 -10.37 2.33
C ARG A 25 8.90 -9.12 2.29
N GLY A 26 10.12 -9.25 2.75
CA GLY A 26 11.08 -8.15 2.80
C GLY A 26 11.17 -7.53 4.20
N LYS A 27 11.77 -6.35 4.29
CA LYS A 27 12.11 -5.74 5.57
C LYS A 27 11.71 -4.28 5.63
N TRP A 28 11.50 -3.79 6.84
CA TRP A 28 11.34 -2.39 7.20
C TRP A 28 12.36 -2.03 8.28
N SER A 29 13.33 -1.19 7.95
CA SER A 29 14.45 -0.85 8.85
C SER A 29 15.14 -2.10 9.41
N HIS A 30 15.46 -3.03 8.48
CA HIS A 30 16.13 -4.32 8.75
C HIS A 30 15.32 -5.34 9.56
N LYS A 31 14.06 -5.07 9.89
CA LYS A 31 13.15 -5.97 10.63
C LYS A 31 12.03 -6.48 9.74
N GLU A 32 11.49 -7.63 10.09
CA GLU A 32 10.23 -8.15 9.53
C GLU A 32 9.08 -7.65 10.42
N PRO A 33 8.30 -6.63 9.98
CA PRO A 33 7.38 -5.93 10.88
C PRO A 33 6.06 -6.66 11.12
N PHE A 34 5.72 -7.65 10.28
CA PHE A 34 4.40 -8.29 10.32
C PHE A 34 4.52 -9.79 10.50
N SER A 35 3.86 -10.31 11.55
CA SER A 35 3.63 -11.74 11.74
C SER A 35 2.41 -12.17 10.91
N VAL A 36 2.58 -13.19 10.08
CA VAL A 36 1.50 -13.74 9.25
C VAL A 36 0.77 -14.80 10.05
N ASN A 37 -0.45 -14.51 10.50
CA ASN A 37 -1.24 -15.37 11.36
C ASN A 37 -2.47 -15.96 10.66
N SER A 38 -2.79 -15.53 9.44
CA SER A 38 -3.96 -15.98 8.70
C SER A 38 -3.62 -16.31 7.25
N LYS A 39 -4.28 -17.33 6.72
CA LYS A 39 -4.29 -17.66 5.28
C LYS A 39 -5.61 -17.26 4.62
N ASP A 40 -6.55 -16.72 5.40
CA ASP A 40 -7.84 -16.30 4.91
C ASP A 40 -7.72 -14.99 4.13
N ILE A 41 -8.14 -15.02 2.89
CA ILE A 41 -8.03 -13.94 1.90
C ILE A 41 -9.39 -13.54 1.32
N GLU A 42 -10.46 -13.80 2.04
CA GLU A 42 -11.79 -13.35 1.62
C GLU A 42 -12.04 -11.88 1.94
N GLY A 43 -12.73 -11.19 1.03
CA GLY A 43 -13.09 -9.78 1.16
C GLY A 43 -12.01 -8.82 0.69
N PRO A 44 -12.07 -7.54 1.11
CA PRO A 44 -11.11 -6.53 0.70
C PRO A 44 -9.70 -6.80 1.20
N ILE A 45 -8.78 -6.59 0.29
CA ILE A 45 -7.35 -6.79 0.50
C ILE A 45 -6.63 -5.44 0.48
N ALA A 46 -5.85 -5.17 1.51
CA ALA A 46 -4.94 -4.04 1.54
C ALA A 46 -3.53 -4.48 1.17
N ILE A 47 -2.86 -3.66 0.38
CA ILE A 47 -1.48 -3.87 -0.06
C ILE A 47 -0.62 -2.73 0.48
N LEU A 48 0.44 -3.08 1.16
CA LEU A 48 1.49 -2.16 1.59
C LEU A 48 2.77 -2.49 0.84
N THR A 49 3.29 -1.50 0.15
CA THR A 49 4.60 -1.58 -0.50
C THR A 49 5.48 -0.49 0.06
N ARG A 50 6.65 -0.83 0.54
CA ARG A 50 7.64 0.14 0.99
C ARG A 50 8.97 -0.14 0.32
N ALA A 51 9.64 0.92 -0.09
CA ALA A 51 10.95 0.82 -0.73
C ALA A 51 11.90 1.92 -0.27
N THR A 52 13.14 1.57 -0.03
CA THR A 52 14.25 2.51 0.14
C THR A 52 15.06 2.53 -1.15
N VAL A 53 14.96 3.62 -1.91
CA VAL A 53 15.66 3.79 -3.19
C VAL A 53 17.15 4.02 -2.94
N ARG A 54 18.00 3.40 -3.75
CA ARG A 54 19.46 3.64 -3.75
C ARG A 54 19.76 5.04 -4.26
N TRP A 55 20.70 5.75 -3.66
CA TRP A 55 21.09 7.10 -4.04
C TRP A 55 21.40 7.23 -5.54
N THR A 56 22.12 6.27 -6.08
CA THR A 56 22.51 6.24 -7.50
C THR A 56 21.33 6.02 -8.46
N LYS A 57 20.16 5.64 -7.96
CA LYS A 57 18.98 5.33 -8.75
C LYS A 57 17.82 6.33 -8.56
N LEU A 58 17.98 7.34 -7.70
CA LEU A 58 16.92 8.31 -7.38
C LEU A 58 16.37 9.01 -8.63
N ILE A 59 17.23 9.52 -9.50
CA ILE A 59 16.80 10.23 -10.70
C ILE A 59 15.97 9.33 -11.61
N ASN A 60 16.41 8.09 -11.82
CA ASN A 60 15.70 7.12 -12.65
C ASN A 60 14.37 6.71 -12.03
N PHE A 61 14.33 6.54 -10.73
CA PHE A 61 13.10 6.22 -9.98
C PHE A 61 12.06 7.35 -10.16
N TRP A 62 12.46 8.60 -9.92
CA TRP A 62 11.53 9.74 -9.98
C TRP A 62 11.07 10.07 -11.38
N LYS A 63 11.85 9.81 -12.41
CA LYS A 63 11.41 9.92 -13.81
C LYS A 63 10.29 8.93 -14.16
N GLN A 64 10.22 7.77 -13.50
CA GLN A 64 9.21 6.74 -13.78
C GLN A 64 8.04 6.73 -12.78
N SER A 65 8.21 7.30 -11.60
CA SER A 65 7.21 7.29 -10.52
C SER A 65 5.86 7.91 -10.92
N PRO A 66 5.78 9.04 -11.64
CA PRO A 66 4.51 9.64 -12.04
C PRO A 66 3.65 8.69 -12.87
N SER A 67 4.24 7.99 -13.84
CA SER A 67 3.51 7.06 -14.70
C SER A 67 2.93 5.85 -13.93
N ILE A 68 3.61 5.40 -12.89
CA ILE A 68 3.14 4.30 -12.02
C ILE A 68 1.96 4.78 -11.15
N SER A 69 2.08 5.95 -10.55
CA SER A 69 1.03 6.54 -9.71
C SER A 69 -0.25 6.83 -10.49
N GLU A 70 -0.12 7.36 -11.70
CA GLU A 70 -1.24 7.62 -12.60
C GLU A 70 -1.99 6.34 -12.98
N ARG A 71 -1.28 5.28 -13.27
CA ARG A 71 -1.88 3.98 -13.64
C ARG A 71 -2.65 3.31 -12.52
N ILE A 72 -2.13 3.34 -11.29
CA ILE A 72 -2.90 2.90 -10.13
C ILE A 72 -4.13 3.81 -9.99
N GLY A 73 -3.99 5.11 -10.31
CA GLY A 73 -5.06 6.10 -10.25
C GLY A 73 -6.21 5.87 -11.19
N ASN A 74 -5.90 5.42 -12.38
CA ASN A 74 -6.87 5.19 -13.44
C ASN A 74 -7.52 3.79 -13.37
N ASN A 75 -7.11 2.96 -12.41
CA ASN A 75 -7.73 1.66 -12.22
C ASN A 75 -9.06 1.81 -11.45
N THR A 76 -10.17 1.44 -12.09
CA THR A 76 -11.52 1.54 -11.54
C THR A 76 -11.79 0.55 -10.39
N ASP A 77 -10.98 -0.49 -10.26
CA ASP A 77 -11.15 -1.52 -9.23
C ASP A 77 -10.50 -1.13 -7.89
N VAL A 78 -9.60 -0.13 -7.86
CA VAL A 78 -8.98 0.29 -6.60
C VAL A 78 -9.98 1.09 -5.76
N LEU A 79 -10.19 0.66 -4.52
CA LEU A 79 -11.12 1.32 -3.59
C LEU A 79 -10.48 2.51 -2.88
N PHE A 80 -9.19 2.41 -2.57
CA PHE A 80 -8.41 3.45 -1.92
C PHE A 80 -6.93 3.31 -2.26
N LYS A 81 -6.24 4.44 -2.35
CA LYS A 81 -4.79 4.49 -2.52
C LYS A 81 -4.20 5.73 -1.90
N VAL A 82 -3.01 5.61 -1.35
CA VAL A 82 -2.20 6.72 -0.86
C VAL A 82 -0.72 6.39 -1.01
N GLY A 83 0.07 7.39 -1.39
CA GLY A 83 1.53 7.36 -1.37
C GLY A 83 2.05 8.25 -0.26
N LEU A 84 3.03 7.77 0.48
CA LEU A 84 3.67 8.49 1.59
C LEU A 84 5.19 8.44 1.43
N GLY A 85 5.87 9.51 1.80
CA GLY A 85 7.32 9.57 1.90
C GLY A 85 7.76 9.63 3.36
N GLU A 86 8.53 8.65 3.83
CA GLU A 86 9.12 8.68 5.18
C GLU A 86 10.36 9.57 5.23
N VAL A 87 11.25 9.39 4.26
CA VAL A 87 12.40 10.26 4.03
C VAL A 87 12.22 10.84 2.61
N PRO A 88 12.19 12.16 2.47
CA PRO A 88 11.94 12.80 1.18
C PRO A 88 12.77 12.18 0.06
N LEU A 89 12.11 11.89 -1.06
CA LEU A 89 12.67 11.34 -2.29
C LEU A 89 13.23 9.91 -2.19
N ARG A 90 13.53 9.39 -1.01
CA ARG A 90 14.27 8.14 -0.85
C ARG A 90 13.46 6.98 -0.32
N GLN A 91 12.65 7.21 0.70
CA GLN A 91 11.82 6.17 1.30
C GLN A 91 10.37 6.41 0.94
N GLN A 92 9.83 5.50 0.14
CA GLN A 92 8.48 5.58 -0.39
C GLN A 92 7.65 4.43 0.13
N LEU A 93 6.43 4.75 0.52
CA LEU A 93 5.42 3.80 0.93
C LEU A 93 4.18 4.01 0.06
N THR A 94 3.61 2.94 -0.43
CA THR A 94 2.31 2.95 -1.12
C THR A 94 1.37 2.02 -0.39
N PHE A 95 0.19 2.51 -0.09
CA PHE A 95 -0.89 1.74 0.49
C PHE A 95 -2.11 1.79 -0.43
N SER A 96 -2.72 0.64 -0.69
CA SER A 96 -3.92 0.55 -1.53
C SER A 96 -4.86 -0.53 -1.02
N ILE A 97 -6.18 -0.32 -1.20
CA ILE A 97 -7.23 -1.27 -0.85
C ILE A 97 -7.98 -1.68 -2.12
N TRP A 98 -8.20 -2.96 -2.26
CA TRP A 98 -8.84 -3.63 -3.40
C TRP A 98 -10.06 -4.41 -2.95
N PRO A 99 -11.10 -4.58 -3.80
CA PRO A 99 -12.32 -5.33 -3.43
C PRO A 99 -12.03 -6.77 -3.03
N ASN A 100 -11.06 -7.39 -3.68
CA ASN A 100 -10.65 -8.78 -3.44
C ASN A 100 -9.27 -9.06 -4.04
N LEU A 101 -8.75 -10.24 -3.76
CA LEU A 101 -7.46 -10.71 -4.27
C LEU A 101 -7.43 -10.82 -5.80
N GLY A 102 -8.57 -11.16 -6.42
CA GLY A 102 -8.67 -11.31 -7.88
C GLY A 102 -8.44 -9.98 -8.62
N SER A 103 -9.13 -8.91 -8.20
CA SER A 103 -8.93 -7.56 -8.76
C SER A 103 -7.49 -7.09 -8.60
N MET A 104 -6.90 -7.31 -7.43
CA MET A 104 -5.51 -6.96 -7.17
C MET A 104 -4.55 -7.75 -8.07
N LYS A 105 -4.74 -9.07 -8.20
CA LYS A 105 -3.90 -9.91 -9.07
C LYS A 105 -4.05 -9.51 -10.54
N LYS A 106 -5.27 -9.24 -11.00
CA LYS A 106 -5.53 -8.76 -12.36
C LYS A 106 -4.70 -7.51 -12.67
N PHE A 107 -4.70 -6.54 -11.76
CA PHE A 107 -3.87 -5.34 -11.89
C PHE A 107 -2.37 -5.66 -11.89
N ALA A 108 -1.91 -6.52 -10.97
CA ALA A 108 -0.48 -6.83 -10.80
C ALA A 108 0.09 -7.71 -11.92
N HIS A 109 -0.73 -8.57 -12.55
CA HIS A 109 -0.28 -9.59 -13.49
C HIS A 109 -0.69 -9.34 -14.94
N VAL A 110 -1.57 -8.36 -15.22
CA VAL A 110 -1.85 -7.99 -16.61
C VAL A 110 -0.54 -7.54 -17.23
N SER A 111 -0.15 -8.21 -18.31
CA SER A 111 0.98 -7.85 -19.16
C SER A 111 0.82 -6.38 -19.56
N GLY A 112 1.75 -5.54 -19.14
CA GLY A 112 1.67 -4.11 -19.42
C GLY A 112 2.77 -3.35 -18.70
N PRO A 113 2.77 -2.05 -18.89
CA PRO A 113 3.82 -1.16 -18.41
C PRO A 113 4.08 -1.18 -16.89
N HIS A 114 3.12 -1.66 -16.07
CA HIS A 114 3.34 -1.86 -14.64
C HIS A 114 4.32 -3.02 -14.38
N ARG A 115 4.15 -4.13 -15.09
CA ARG A 115 5.07 -5.27 -15.03
C ARG A 115 6.46 -4.88 -15.55
N GLU A 116 6.52 -4.18 -16.66
CA GLU A 116 7.80 -3.67 -17.20
C GLU A 116 8.52 -2.76 -16.21
N ALA A 117 7.79 -1.88 -15.49
CA ALA A 117 8.37 -1.05 -14.45
C ALA A 117 8.90 -1.89 -13.28
N ILE A 118 8.17 -2.91 -12.83
CA ILE A 118 8.64 -3.83 -11.79
C ILE A 118 9.89 -4.58 -12.25
N ASP A 119 9.92 -5.06 -13.48
CA ASP A 119 11.05 -5.80 -14.03
C ASP A 119 12.28 -4.88 -14.18
N LYS A 120 12.11 -3.63 -14.62
CA LYS A 120 13.18 -2.63 -14.64
C LYS A 120 13.73 -2.30 -13.25
N VAL A 121 12.86 -2.17 -12.27
CA VAL A 121 13.27 -1.92 -10.87
C VAL A 121 14.08 -3.10 -10.35
N ARG A 122 13.65 -4.33 -10.61
CA ARG A 122 14.32 -5.56 -10.14
C ARG A 122 15.65 -5.78 -10.85
N SER A 123 15.67 -5.74 -12.19
CA SER A 123 16.89 -5.91 -12.99
C SER A 123 17.90 -4.79 -12.73
N GLY A 124 17.44 -3.57 -12.50
CA GLY A 124 18.28 -2.41 -12.20
C GLY A 124 18.76 -2.32 -10.76
N ASN A 125 18.33 -3.22 -9.88
CA ASN A 125 18.67 -3.21 -8.43
C ASN A 125 18.47 -1.83 -7.78
N TRP A 126 17.28 -1.24 -8.00
CA TRP A 126 17.00 0.14 -7.60
C TRP A 126 16.79 0.31 -6.10
N PHE A 127 16.34 -0.74 -5.40
CA PHE A 127 16.06 -0.66 -3.98
C PHE A 127 17.21 -1.18 -3.12
N LYS A 128 17.49 -0.48 -2.04
CA LYS A 128 18.37 -0.94 -0.96
C LYS A 128 17.63 -1.90 -0.03
N GLU A 129 16.36 -1.60 0.20
CA GLU A 129 15.45 -2.37 1.05
C GLU A 129 14.04 -2.26 0.49
N GLU A 130 13.29 -3.34 0.54
CA GLU A 130 11.90 -3.38 0.12
C GLU A 130 11.06 -4.23 1.06
N LEU A 131 9.78 -3.90 1.17
CA LEU A 131 8.76 -4.66 1.87
C LEU A 131 7.49 -4.70 1.04
N TYR A 132 6.93 -5.89 0.90
CA TYR A 132 5.61 -6.14 0.30
C TYR A 132 4.77 -6.90 1.30
N ALA A 133 3.67 -6.32 1.75
CA ALA A 133 2.76 -6.98 2.66
C ALA A 133 1.32 -6.91 2.14
N ARG A 134 0.57 -7.97 2.39
CA ARG A 134 -0.87 -8.07 2.11
C ARG A 134 -1.60 -8.27 3.40
N PHE A 135 -2.75 -7.62 3.50
CA PHE A 135 -3.60 -7.67 4.66
C PHE A 135 -5.04 -7.91 4.24
N ARG A 136 -5.76 -8.68 5.02
CA ARG A 136 -7.22 -8.70 4.99
C ARG A 136 -7.74 -7.53 5.79
N VAL A 137 -8.66 -6.75 5.24
CA VAL A 137 -9.35 -5.69 5.98
C VAL A 137 -10.42 -6.33 6.85
N LYS A 138 -10.35 -6.10 8.18
CA LYS A 138 -11.27 -6.68 9.17
C LYS A 138 -12.37 -5.71 9.56
N LYS A 139 -11.99 -4.44 9.80
CA LYS A 139 -12.89 -3.41 10.31
C LYS A 139 -12.38 -2.03 9.93
N ILE A 140 -13.31 -1.10 9.72
CA ILE A 140 -13.02 0.32 9.52
C ILE A 140 -13.85 1.09 10.54
N GLU A 141 -13.22 1.95 11.33
CA GLU A 141 -13.86 2.84 12.30
C GLU A 141 -13.59 4.29 11.97
N GLY A 142 -14.59 5.14 12.20
CA GLY A 142 -14.52 6.57 11.88
C GLY A 142 -14.94 6.85 10.44
N TYR A 143 -14.66 8.06 9.99
CA TYR A 143 -15.02 8.54 8.66
C TYR A 143 -13.88 9.35 8.07
N TRP A 144 -13.55 9.07 6.81
CA TRP A 144 -12.62 9.86 6.01
C TRP A 144 -13.08 9.86 4.55
N PRO A 145 -13.40 11.04 3.96
CA PRO A 145 -13.95 11.14 2.60
C PRO A 145 -13.14 10.38 1.55
N ALA A 146 -11.81 10.39 1.68
CA ALA A 146 -10.92 9.69 0.75
C ALA A 146 -11.11 8.17 0.69
N LEU A 147 -11.73 7.55 1.71
CA LEU A 147 -12.10 6.14 1.71
C LEU A 147 -13.32 5.83 0.81
N GLY A 148 -14.05 6.86 0.37
CA GLY A 148 -15.16 6.71 -0.57
C GLY A 148 -16.16 5.64 -0.16
N LYS A 149 -16.37 4.65 -1.02
CA LYS A 149 -17.32 3.55 -0.79
C LYS A 149 -17.00 2.70 0.45
N LEU A 150 -15.77 2.68 0.93
CA LEU A 150 -15.40 1.92 2.13
C LEU A 150 -16.03 2.49 3.41
N ASN A 151 -16.35 3.79 3.46
CA ASN A 151 -17.03 4.41 4.61
C ASN A 151 -18.43 3.82 4.88
N ASN A 152 -19.11 3.31 3.86
CA ASN A 152 -20.51 2.90 3.90
C ASN A 152 -20.72 1.38 3.92
N GLN A 153 -19.66 0.61 4.02
CA GLN A 153 -19.78 -0.84 4.04
C GLN A 153 -20.02 -1.34 5.47
N GLU A 154 -21.28 -1.60 5.82
CA GLU A 154 -21.70 -2.15 7.13
C GLU A 154 -20.95 -3.42 7.52
N LYS A 155 -20.50 -4.20 6.53
CA LYS A 155 -19.71 -5.43 6.73
C LYS A 155 -18.36 -5.21 7.44
N TYR A 156 -17.87 -3.97 7.50
CA TYR A 156 -16.58 -3.62 8.11
C TYR A 156 -16.70 -2.59 9.24
N ARG A 157 -17.91 -2.40 9.77
CA ARG A 157 -18.17 -1.60 10.98
C ARG A 157 -17.98 -2.40 12.26
#